data_ee05fbc8d5e6b2d7e686737118f3a102
#
_entry.id   ee05fbc8d5e6b2d7e686737118f3a102
#
_cell.length_a   1.000
_cell.length_b   1.000
_cell.length_c   1.000
_cell.angle_alpha   90.00
_cell.angle_beta   90.00
_cell.angle_gamma   90.00
#
_symmetry.space_group_name_H-M   'P 1'
#
loop_
_entity.id
_entity.type
_entity.pdbx_description
1 polymer ?
#
loop_
_entity_poly.entity_id
_entity_poly.type
_entity_poly.pdbx_seq_one_letter_code
_entity_poly.pdbx_strand_id
1 'polypeptide(L)'
;MRRRNFLYFMGGLPSLAGRGGICDAFLGNGKERESSSGVIGMYIHQHWPYKHPYAARTWTLEDYRGYADGLTRLGYNTMLIWPVLETMPSSLTPSDSANLKKIGAVIDMLHHEFGMRVWIVLCPNVVANDGEAAKYSFERRHFFYCDARVNPADSAAMGRMIEWRENLLRPLAQTDAIAIIDSDPGGYPGSTNAQFVDLLAKHRSMFNRLRSGIELYYWMHAGWQAYCRFYQTGEFHWGTADEAKDTLARLQKLNPEPWGITVNTLNDVFAPPERTHLAVATPLGLAERAIGFSYGAIEGEPSFPMTNFGGENAFSAGMTQAPRGVMGNAQTHCVQLPNTLAFSRGAKGKPITESDYIEFAEDLIVGHGGLIVKGWQALAGKDSGSMRDMAERLGTLAGGPLNTGRLKGLLFGDANRFMTDLVMQLRLKAAFEDFAAAARNDRDLDSSLRNFVAGAKGWQRQHGYECAWRWPELDESLKKLKSQAIDAVLDEKGEGGTRYDRVEDQLRKTETFTTRLISAMEQSART
;
A
#
# COMPACT_ATOMS: atom_id res chain seq x y z
N MET A 1 -1.69 15.30 -19.73
CA MET A 1 -0.58 15.30 -18.77
C MET A 1 0.20 14.00 -18.97
N ARG A 2 1.46 14.08 -19.32
CA ARG A 2 2.28 12.88 -19.54
C ARG A 2 2.44 12.13 -18.22
N ARG A 3 2.50 10.80 -18.22
CA ARG A 3 2.67 9.91 -17.06
C ARG A 3 3.78 10.31 -16.07
N ARG A 4 4.73 11.12 -16.47
CA ARG A 4 5.71 11.74 -15.59
C ARG A 4 5.05 12.33 -14.33
N ASN A 5 3.85 12.90 -14.43
CA ASN A 5 3.16 13.53 -13.29
C ASN A 5 2.50 12.52 -12.33
N PHE A 6 2.12 11.33 -12.81
CA PHE A 6 1.50 10.32 -11.94
C PHE A 6 2.48 9.77 -10.89
N LEU A 7 3.74 9.61 -11.27
CA LEU A 7 4.77 9.14 -10.34
C LEU A 7 5.34 10.25 -9.44
N TYR A 8 5.26 11.51 -9.87
CA TYR A 8 5.70 12.64 -9.06
C TYR A 8 4.78 12.93 -7.86
N PHE A 9 3.49 12.60 -7.96
CA PHE A 9 2.55 12.80 -6.84
C PHE A 9 2.69 11.75 -5.73
N MET A 10 3.41 10.68 -5.98
CA MET A 10 3.57 9.57 -5.01
C MET A 10 4.61 9.84 -3.90
N GLY A 11 5.39 10.86 -3.98
CA GLY A 11 6.60 11.00 -3.16
C GLY A 11 6.81 12.27 -2.35
N GLY A 12 5.83 13.10 -2.10
CA GLY A 12 6.10 14.30 -1.30
C GLY A 12 4.96 15.29 -1.25
N LEU A 13 4.25 15.32 -0.14
CA LEU A 13 3.52 16.49 0.26
C LEU A 13 4.51 17.46 0.91
N PRO A 14 4.57 18.72 0.45
CA PRO A 14 5.14 19.77 1.28
C PRO A 14 4.28 19.87 2.54
N SER A 15 4.91 19.92 3.70
CA SER A 15 4.25 20.22 4.95
C SER A 15 3.46 21.52 4.77
N LEU A 16 2.14 21.42 4.72
CA LEU A 16 1.24 22.55 4.87
C LEU A 16 1.22 22.97 6.36
N ALA A 17 2.38 23.35 6.87
CA ALA A 17 2.44 24.15 8.07
C ALA A 17 2.05 25.58 7.68
N GLY A 18 0.84 25.96 8.00
CA GLY A 18 0.42 27.37 7.95
C GLY A 18 -0.75 27.68 7.04
N ARG A 19 -1.94 27.27 7.44
CA ARG A 19 -3.20 28.04 7.26
C ARG A 19 -4.21 27.56 8.28
N GLY A 20 -4.18 28.12 9.47
CA GLY A 20 -5.35 28.11 10.36
C GLY A 20 -6.48 28.85 9.65
N GLY A 21 -7.65 28.21 9.57
CA GLY A 21 -8.86 28.92 9.21
C GLY A 21 -9.92 28.23 8.39
N ILE A 22 -10.02 26.89 8.36
CA ILE A 22 -11.20 26.23 7.71
C ILE A 22 -11.79 25.08 8.58
N CYS A 23 -11.26 24.80 9.76
CA CYS A 23 -11.77 23.69 10.59
C CYS A 23 -13.02 24.00 11.44
N ASP A 24 -13.47 25.25 11.55
CA ASP A 24 -14.57 25.58 12.46
C ASP A 24 -16.00 25.42 11.89
N ALA A 25 -16.15 25.02 10.63
CA ALA A 25 -17.47 24.92 10.01
C ALA A 25 -18.11 23.51 10.04
N PHE A 26 -17.43 22.49 10.56
CA PHE A 26 -17.92 21.09 10.57
C PHE A 26 -18.05 20.43 11.94
N LEU A 27 -17.94 21.18 13.03
CA LEU A 27 -18.28 20.65 14.37
C LEU A 27 -19.80 20.74 14.59
N GLY A 28 -20.55 19.97 13.82
CA GLY A 28 -21.96 19.72 14.09
C GLY A 28 -22.08 18.75 15.28
N ASN A 29 -22.81 19.19 16.30
CA ASN A 29 -23.22 18.50 17.53
C ASN A 29 -23.03 16.99 17.53
N GLY A 30 -21.99 16.52 18.23
CA GLY A 30 -21.75 15.11 18.51
C GLY A 30 -22.83 14.52 19.43
N LYS A 31 -23.82 13.88 18.84
CA LYS A 31 -24.51 12.79 19.52
C LYS A 31 -23.54 11.61 19.59
N GLU A 32 -23.20 11.17 20.78
CA GLU A 32 -22.52 9.90 21.03
C GLU A 32 -23.29 8.80 20.25
N ARG A 33 -22.72 8.37 19.11
CA ARG A 33 -23.18 7.16 18.45
C ARG A 33 -22.63 6.00 19.28
N GLU A 34 -23.52 5.33 20.02
CA GLU A 34 -23.27 3.96 20.44
C GLU A 34 -22.90 3.16 19.18
N SER A 35 -21.70 2.63 19.16
CA SER A 35 -21.05 2.04 18.01
C SER A 35 -21.71 0.72 17.61
N SER A 36 -22.50 0.71 16.56
CA SER A 36 -22.39 -0.41 15.63
C SER A 36 -20.97 -0.31 15.07
N SER A 37 -20.10 -1.25 15.41
CA SER A 37 -18.68 -1.19 15.10
C SER A 37 -18.47 -1.17 13.58
N GLY A 38 -18.33 0.02 13.00
CA GLY A 38 -17.95 0.20 11.62
C GLY A 38 -16.62 -0.52 11.33
N VAL A 39 -16.32 -0.75 10.08
CA VAL A 39 -15.03 -1.33 9.67
C VAL A 39 -13.90 -0.39 10.09
N ILE A 40 -12.93 -0.92 10.81
CA ILE A 40 -11.59 -0.35 10.98
C ILE A 40 -10.64 -1.40 10.41
N GLY A 41 -10.25 -1.22 9.17
CA GLY A 41 -9.57 -2.26 8.41
C GLY A 41 -8.10 -1.96 8.13
N MET A 42 -7.32 -3.03 8.03
CA MET A 42 -5.93 -3.01 7.57
C MET A 42 -5.82 -3.81 6.28
N TYR A 43 -5.33 -3.15 5.23
CA TYR A 43 -5.01 -3.80 3.96
C TYR A 43 -3.63 -4.43 4.01
N ILE A 44 -3.56 -5.71 3.71
CA ILE A 44 -2.33 -6.51 3.68
C ILE A 44 -1.89 -6.70 2.24
N HIS A 45 -0.84 -6.00 1.88
CA HIS A 45 -0.29 -5.97 0.54
C HIS A 45 0.70 -7.12 0.32
N GLN A 46 0.47 -7.96 -0.70
CA GLN A 46 1.34 -9.12 -1.01
C GLN A 46 2.06 -9.00 -2.37
N HIS A 47 2.10 -7.82 -2.97
CA HIS A 47 2.63 -7.68 -4.34
C HIS A 47 4.14 -7.79 -4.42
N TRP A 48 4.84 -7.31 -3.39
CA TRP A 48 6.28 -7.10 -3.46
C TRP A 48 7.06 -8.29 -2.93
N PRO A 49 8.11 -8.75 -3.63
CA PRO A 49 8.94 -9.86 -3.21
C PRO A 49 10.08 -9.42 -2.27
N TYR A 50 9.76 -8.64 -1.24
CA TYR A 50 10.73 -8.23 -0.24
C TYR A 50 11.11 -9.40 0.68
N LYS A 51 12.16 -9.21 1.46
CA LYS A 51 12.56 -10.15 2.51
C LYS A 51 11.53 -10.18 3.64
N HIS A 52 11.51 -11.29 4.36
CA HIS A 52 10.76 -11.39 5.63
C HIS A 52 11.36 -10.42 6.67
N PRO A 53 10.56 -9.71 7.46
CA PRO A 53 9.10 -9.67 7.50
C PRO A 53 8.46 -8.54 6.66
N TYR A 54 9.22 -7.87 5.81
CA TYR A 54 8.77 -6.66 5.09
C TYR A 54 7.71 -6.96 4.01
N ALA A 55 7.65 -8.18 3.53
CA ALA A 55 6.64 -8.61 2.56
C ALA A 55 5.67 -9.63 3.18
N ALA A 56 4.38 -9.30 3.23
CA ALA A 56 3.36 -10.16 3.82
C ALA A 56 3.23 -11.54 3.13
N ARG A 57 3.65 -11.69 1.87
CA ARG A 57 3.71 -12.99 1.20
C ARG A 57 4.66 -13.99 1.87
N THR A 58 5.66 -13.49 2.59
CA THR A 58 6.65 -14.31 3.30
C THR A 58 6.22 -14.66 4.73
N TRP A 59 5.12 -14.07 5.21
CA TRP A 59 4.68 -14.29 6.58
C TRP A 59 4.19 -15.72 6.80
N THR A 60 4.53 -16.24 7.95
CA THR A 60 3.99 -17.48 8.49
C THR A 60 2.60 -17.26 9.11
N LEU A 61 1.93 -18.35 9.49
CA LEU A 61 0.68 -18.24 10.25
C LEU A 61 0.89 -17.54 11.61
N GLU A 62 2.03 -17.76 12.25
CA GLU A 62 2.39 -17.11 13.51
C GLU A 62 2.64 -15.62 13.34
N ASP A 63 3.24 -15.20 12.24
CA ASP A 63 3.41 -13.78 11.92
C ASP A 63 2.04 -13.09 11.77
N TYR A 64 1.13 -13.70 11.02
CA TYR A 64 -0.25 -13.22 10.91
C TYR A 64 -0.95 -13.16 12.26
N ARG A 65 -0.79 -14.20 13.11
CA ARG A 65 -1.38 -14.24 14.46
C ARG A 65 -0.85 -13.11 15.33
N GLY A 66 0.46 -12.93 15.38
CA GLY A 66 1.09 -11.86 16.15
C GLY A 66 0.67 -10.48 15.68
N TYR A 67 0.63 -10.27 14.37
CA TYR A 67 0.21 -9.00 13.78
C TYR A 67 -1.27 -8.71 14.07
N ALA A 68 -2.15 -9.71 13.96
CA ALA A 68 -3.57 -9.61 14.27
C ALA A 68 -3.83 -9.29 15.76
N ASP A 69 -3.08 -9.92 16.69
CA ASP A 69 -3.16 -9.58 18.12
C ASP A 69 -2.85 -8.09 18.33
N GLY A 70 -1.77 -7.59 17.74
CA GLY A 70 -1.42 -6.17 17.82
C GLY A 70 -2.50 -5.26 17.22
N LEU A 71 -3.00 -5.57 16.03
CA LEU A 71 -4.06 -4.80 15.37
C LEU A 71 -5.36 -4.78 16.21
N THR A 72 -5.76 -5.92 16.75
CA THR A 72 -6.97 -6.02 17.57
C THR A 72 -6.85 -5.16 18.83
N ARG A 73 -5.70 -5.16 19.50
CA ARG A 73 -5.40 -4.26 20.64
C ARG A 73 -5.47 -2.79 20.27
N LEU A 74 -5.10 -2.44 19.05
CA LEU A 74 -5.28 -1.09 18.52
C LEU A 74 -6.74 -0.82 18.09
N GLY A 75 -7.58 -1.88 17.99
CA GLY A 75 -9.02 -1.83 17.68
C GLY A 75 -9.33 -1.90 16.19
N TYR A 76 -8.43 -2.42 15.39
CA TYR A 76 -8.77 -2.92 14.08
C TYR A 76 -9.67 -4.16 14.22
N ASN A 77 -10.64 -4.30 13.32
CA ASN A 77 -11.60 -5.39 13.33
C ASN A 77 -11.75 -6.10 11.97
N THR A 78 -11.00 -5.64 10.97
CA THR A 78 -11.07 -6.18 9.61
C THR A 78 -9.69 -6.25 9.00
N MET A 79 -9.39 -7.36 8.33
CA MET A 79 -8.17 -7.52 7.55
C MET A 79 -8.53 -7.78 6.10
N LEU A 80 -8.06 -6.93 5.19
CA LEU A 80 -8.20 -7.08 3.76
C LEU A 80 -6.90 -7.67 3.19
N ILE A 81 -6.95 -8.86 2.66
CA ILE A 81 -5.76 -9.57 2.13
C ILE A 81 -5.86 -9.63 0.61
N TRP A 82 -4.80 -9.20 -0.08
CA TRP A 82 -4.67 -9.46 -1.51
C TRP A 82 -3.70 -10.63 -1.75
N PRO A 83 -4.21 -11.86 -1.93
CA PRO A 83 -3.38 -13.05 -2.04
C PRO A 83 -2.73 -13.23 -3.41
N VAL A 84 -2.87 -12.25 -4.30
CA VAL A 84 -2.29 -12.20 -5.66
C VAL A 84 -2.60 -13.44 -6.48
N LEU A 85 -3.86 -13.90 -6.41
CA LEU A 85 -4.34 -15.10 -7.14
C LEU A 85 -4.09 -14.99 -8.64
N GLU A 86 -4.08 -13.79 -9.17
CA GLU A 86 -3.88 -13.44 -10.57
C GLU A 86 -2.50 -13.84 -11.11
N THR A 87 -1.57 -14.16 -10.23
CA THR A 87 -0.24 -14.67 -10.61
C THR A 87 -0.11 -16.19 -10.50
N MET A 88 -1.15 -16.88 -10.03
CA MET A 88 -1.12 -18.32 -9.90
C MET A 88 -1.46 -18.98 -11.24
N PRO A 89 -0.59 -19.86 -11.78
CA PRO A 89 -0.84 -20.50 -13.06
C PRO A 89 -2.01 -21.48 -12.98
N SER A 90 -2.59 -21.82 -14.13
CA SER A 90 -3.72 -22.77 -14.23
C SER A 90 -3.37 -24.14 -13.64
N SER A 91 -2.12 -24.57 -13.75
CA SER A 91 -1.55 -25.68 -13.01
C SER A 91 -0.76 -25.14 -11.83
N LEU A 92 -1.35 -25.18 -10.64
CA LEU A 92 -0.74 -24.63 -9.43
C LEU A 92 0.62 -25.28 -9.13
N THR A 93 1.60 -24.44 -8.82
CA THR A 93 2.86 -24.93 -8.26
C THR A 93 2.68 -25.36 -6.79
N PRO A 94 3.62 -26.14 -6.22
CA PRO A 94 3.56 -26.48 -4.80
C PRO A 94 3.53 -25.26 -3.88
N SER A 95 4.22 -24.16 -4.25
CA SER A 95 4.22 -22.92 -3.47
C SER A 95 2.88 -22.17 -3.55
N ASP A 96 2.18 -22.20 -4.69
CA ASP A 96 0.82 -21.66 -4.82
C ASP A 96 -0.16 -22.40 -3.90
N SER A 97 -0.13 -23.72 -3.96
CA SER A 97 -0.98 -24.58 -3.12
C SER A 97 -0.71 -24.37 -1.63
N ALA A 98 0.57 -24.22 -1.25
CA ALA A 98 0.97 -23.92 0.12
C ALA A 98 0.47 -22.54 0.57
N ASN A 99 0.56 -21.52 -0.30
CA ASN A 99 0.05 -20.19 0.01
C ASN A 99 -1.47 -20.16 0.16
N LEU A 100 -2.22 -20.81 -0.73
CA LEU A 100 -3.69 -20.91 -0.61
C LEU A 100 -4.10 -21.59 0.71
N LYS A 101 -3.43 -22.70 1.06
CA LYS A 101 -3.66 -23.38 2.34
C LYS A 101 -3.34 -22.46 3.54
N LYS A 102 -2.24 -21.73 3.46
CA LYS A 102 -1.84 -20.76 4.50
C LYS A 102 -2.90 -19.67 4.67
N ILE A 103 -3.35 -19.04 3.57
CA ILE A 103 -4.35 -17.96 3.66
C ILE A 103 -5.71 -18.51 4.18
N GLY A 104 -6.11 -19.72 3.79
CA GLY A 104 -7.28 -20.37 4.40
C GLY A 104 -7.15 -20.52 5.91
N ALA A 105 -6.00 -21.01 6.40
CA ALA A 105 -5.73 -21.08 7.83
C ALA A 105 -5.67 -19.71 8.53
N VAL A 106 -5.20 -18.68 7.83
CA VAL A 106 -5.23 -17.30 8.32
C VAL A 106 -6.67 -16.81 8.49
N ILE A 107 -7.56 -17.06 7.53
CA ILE A 107 -8.98 -16.69 7.63
C ILE A 107 -9.61 -17.36 8.87
N ASP A 108 -9.42 -18.66 9.01
CA ASP A 108 -9.96 -19.40 10.16
C ASP A 108 -9.42 -18.88 11.49
N MET A 109 -8.13 -18.62 11.58
CA MET A 109 -7.48 -18.06 12.77
C MET A 109 -8.01 -16.66 13.11
N LEU A 110 -8.15 -15.77 12.12
CA LEU A 110 -8.66 -14.41 12.33
C LEU A 110 -10.09 -14.41 12.84
N HIS A 111 -10.94 -15.29 12.33
CA HIS A 111 -12.31 -15.45 12.81
C HIS A 111 -12.37 -16.00 14.24
N HIS A 112 -11.70 -17.14 14.51
CA HIS A 112 -11.89 -17.88 15.76
C HIS A 112 -11.09 -17.30 16.93
N GLU A 113 -9.88 -16.77 16.69
CA GLU A 113 -9.03 -16.27 17.76
C GLU A 113 -9.24 -14.77 18.03
N PHE A 114 -9.60 -13.98 16.99
CA PHE A 114 -9.64 -12.53 17.09
C PHE A 114 -11.01 -11.90 16.80
N GLY A 115 -11.95 -12.67 16.25
CA GLY A 115 -13.26 -12.13 15.84
C GLY A 115 -13.15 -11.08 14.73
N MET A 116 -12.05 -11.07 13.98
CA MET A 116 -11.84 -10.14 12.87
C MET A 116 -12.56 -10.61 11.62
N ARG A 117 -13.13 -9.66 10.87
CA ARG A 117 -13.61 -9.92 9.51
C ARG A 117 -12.44 -10.03 8.56
N VAL A 118 -12.58 -10.89 7.55
CA VAL A 118 -11.54 -11.08 6.53
C VAL A 118 -12.11 -10.84 5.15
N TRP A 119 -11.44 -10.00 4.40
CA TRP A 119 -11.75 -9.70 3.01
C TRP A 119 -10.62 -10.14 2.09
N ILE A 120 -10.98 -10.55 0.88
CA ILE A 120 -10.02 -10.92 -0.17
C ILE A 120 -10.14 -9.91 -1.31
N VAL A 121 -9.01 -9.56 -1.94
CA VAL A 121 -9.00 -8.72 -3.15
C VAL A 121 -8.82 -9.56 -4.39
N LEU A 122 -9.52 -9.18 -5.45
CA LEU A 122 -9.34 -9.69 -6.81
C LEU A 122 -9.22 -8.54 -7.82
N CYS A 123 -8.39 -8.73 -8.83
CA CYS A 123 -8.47 -7.94 -10.06
C CYS A 123 -9.65 -8.38 -10.93
N PRO A 124 -10.23 -7.51 -11.74
CA PRO A 124 -11.50 -7.81 -12.42
C PRO A 124 -11.36 -8.88 -13.51
N ASN A 125 -10.41 -8.74 -14.43
CA ASN A 125 -10.25 -9.59 -15.62
C ASN A 125 -8.81 -10.08 -15.82
N VAL A 126 -8.08 -10.28 -14.72
CA VAL A 126 -6.67 -10.67 -14.76
C VAL A 126 -6.51 -12.14 -14.38
N VAL A 127 -5.68 -12.84 -15.11
CA VAL A 127 -5.26 -14.23 -14.87
C VAL A 127 -3.73 -14.30 -14.93
N ALA A 128 -3.15 -15.41 -14.52
CA ALA A 128 -1.73 -15.63 -14.69
C ALA A 128 -1.32 -15.83 -16.17
N ASN A 129 -0.15 -15.30 -16.51
CA ASN A 129 0.59 -15.79 -17.65
C ASN A 129 1.30 -17.09 -17.22
N ASP A 130 0.71 -18.23 -17.53
CA ASP A 130 1.18 -19.54 -17.06
C ASP A 130 2.66 -19.79 -17.36
N GLY A 131 3.12 -19.38 -18.56
CA GLY A 131 4.49 -19.59 -18.99
C GLY A 131 5.52 -18.82 -18.15
N GLU A 132 5.15 -17.63 -17.69
CA GLU A 132 6.00 -16.81 -16.83
C GLU A 132 5.82 -17.18 -15.34
N ALA A 133 4.59 -17.33 -14.91
CA ALA A 133 4.28 -17.60 -13.51
C ALA A 133 4.90 -18.93 -13.02
N ALA A 134 4.91 -19.95 -13.86
CA ALA A 134 5.47 -21.26 -13.52
C ALA A 134 6.99 -21.28 -13.32
N LYS A 135 7.70 -20.25 -13.79
CA LYS A 135 9.17 -20.16 -13.65
C LYS A 135 9.62 -19.81 -12.22
N TYR A 136 8.71 -19.28 -11.41
CA TYR A 136 9.03 -18.74 -10.08
C TYR A 136 8.14 -19.36 -9.01
N SER A 137 8.67 -19.51 -7.80
CA SER A 137 7.83 -19.78 -6.62
C SER A 137 6.95 -18.56 -6.33
N PHE A 138 5.82 -18.78 -5.64
CA PHE A 138 4.88 -17.73 -5.29
C PHE A 138 5.57 -16.53 -4.60
N GLU A 139 6.47 -16.79 -3.66
CA GLU A 139 7.17 -15.77 -2.87
C GLU A 139 8.09 -14.88 -3.72
N ARG A 140 8.59 -15.39 -4.84
CA ARG A 140 9.53 -14.69 -5.75
C ARG A 140 8.85 -14.14 -6.99
N ARG A 141 7.57 -14.43 -7.18
CA ARG A 141 6.82 -14.05 -8.37
C ARG A 141 6.44 -12.57 -8.31
N HIS A 142 6.76 -11.86 -9.36
CA HIS A 142 6.40 -10.45 -9.47
C HIS A 142 4.99 -10.32 -10.03
N PHE A 143 4.12 -9.51 -9.37
CA PHE A 143 2.71 -9.42 -9.71
C PHE A 143 2.49 -8.95 -11.15
N PHE A 144 3.06 -7.81 -11.50
CA PHE A 144 2.84 -7.18 -12.80
C PHE A 144 3.60 -7.82 -13.98
N TYR A 145 4.30 -8.90 -13.73
CA TYR A 145 5.03 -9.63 -14.76
C TYR A 145 4.37 -10.94 -15.16
N CYS A 146 3.69 -11.53 -14.20
CA CYS A 146 3.07 -12.84 -14.36
C CYS A 146 1.58 -12.73 -14.70
N ASP A 147 1.06 -11.54 -15.00
CA ASP A 147 -0.34 -11.31 -15.30
C ASP A 147 -0.66 -11.35 -16.80
N ALA A 148 -1.88 -11.73 -17.12
CA ALA A 148 -2.47 -11.62 -18.44
C ALA A 148 -3.92 -11.13 -18.30
N ARG A 149 -4.44 -10.42 -19.29
CA ARG A 149 -5.78 -9.83 -19.26
C ARG A 149 -6.74 -10.57 -20.16
N VAL A 150 -7.91 -10.89 -19.65
CA VAL A 150 -9.00 -11.52 -20.39
C VAL A 150 -9.91 -10.44 -20.99
N ASN A 151 -10.26 -10.59 -22.27
CA ASN A 151 -11.21 -9.69 -22.93
C ASN A 151 -12.61 -9.90 -22.35
N PRO A 152 -13.24 -8.89 -21.72
CA PRO A 152 -14.60 -9.03 -21.18
C PRO A 152 -15.68 -9.31 -22.23
N ALA A 153 -15.43 -9.01 -23.52
CA ALA A 153 -16.32 -9.33 -24.61
C ALA A 153 -16.23 -10.81 -25.06
N ASP A 154 -15.17 -11.54 -24.68
CA ASP A 154 -15.05 -12.96 -24.96
C ASP A 154 -15.70 -13.81 -23.85
N SER A 155 -16.95 -14.20 -24.09
CA SER A 155 -17.73 -14.97 -23.11
C SER A 155 -17.10 -16.31 -22.74
N ALA A 156 -16.41 -16.98 -23.66
CA ALA A 156 -15.77 -18.26 -23.40
C ALA A 156 -14.53 -18.09 -22.53
N ALA A 157 -13.68 -17.11 -22.82
CA ALA A 157 -12.51 -16.80 -22.00
C ALA A 157 -12.93 -16.31 -20.60
N MET A 158 -13.97 -15.49 -20.50
CA MET A 158 -14.54 -15.07 -19.23
C MET A 158 -15.08 -16.26 -18.42
N GLY A 159 -15.77 -17.20 -19.07
CA GLY A 159 -16.24 -18.43 -18.42
C GLY A 159 -15.10 -19.24 -17.81
N ARG A 160 -14.03 -19.48 -18.56
CA ARG A 160 -12.82 -20.18 -18.07
C ARG A 160 -12.15 -19.44 -16.91
N MET A 161 -12.05 -18.12 -16.98
CA MET A 161 -11.48 -17.32 -15.88
C MET A 161 -12.32 -17.44 -14.61
N ILE A 162 -13.64 -17.35 -14.68
CA ILE A 162 -14.53 -17.48 -13.53
C ILE A 162 -14.42 -18.88 -12.91
N GLU A 163 -14.40 -19.94 -13.72
CA GLU A 163 -14.22 -21.31 -13.24
C GLU A 163 -12.86 -21.51 -12.54
N TRP A 164 -11.79 -21.00 -13.14
CA TRP A 164 -10.45 -21.04 -12.55
C TRP A 164 -10.43 -20.29 -11.20
N ARG A 165 -11.02 -19.09 -11.13
CA ARG A 165 -11.11 -18.32 -9.88
C ARG A 165 -11.92 -19.02 -8.82
N GLU A 166 -13.04 -19.64 -9.19
CA GLU A 166 -13.86 -20.41 -8.27
C GLU A 166 -13.02 -21.53 -7.60
N ASN A 167 -12.20 -22.22 -8.37
CA ASN A 167 -11.31 -23.25 -7.84
C ASN A 167 -10.25 -22.68 -6.89
N LEU A 168 -9.63 -21.54 -7.21
CA LEU A 168 -8.67 -20.88 -6.33
C LEU A 168 -9.29 -20.36 -5.04
N LEU A 169 -10.55 -19.92 -5.09
CA LEU A 169 -11.26 -19.35 -3.93
C LEU A 169 -11.88 -20.42 -3.02
N ARG A 170 -12.03 -21.67 -3.45
CA ARG A 170 -12.59 -22.74 -2.60
C ARG A 170 -11.94 -22.86 -1.22
N PRO A 171 -10.60 -22.90 -1.08
CA PRO A 171 -9.95 -22.92 0.23
C PRO A 171 -10.10 -21.62 1.02
N LEU A 172 -10.55 -20.53 0.39
CA LEU A 172 -10.74 -19.22 0.98
C LEU A 172 -12.23 -18.85 1.15
N ALA A 173 -13.15 -19.78 0.95
CA ALA A 173 -14.60 -19.52 0.90
C ALA A 173 -15.20 -19.05 2.23
N GLN A 174 -14.46 -19.13 3.35
CA GLN A 174 -14.89 -18.59 4.64
C GLN A 174 -14.69 -17.06 4.74
N THR A 175 -14.09 -16.41 3.73
CA THR A 175 -13.96 -14.95 3.71
C THR A 175 -15.31 -14.24 3.82
N ASP A 176 -15.37 -13.10 4.54
CA ASP A 176 -16.61 -12.34 4.72
C ASP A 176 -17.00 -11.53 3.49
N ALA A 177 -16.00 -11.01 2.78
CA ALA A 177 -16.21 -10.23 1.58
C ALA A 177 -15.10 -10.45 0.55
N ILE A 178 -15.41 -10.18 -0.70
CA ILE A 178 -14.44 -10.11 -1.79
C ILE A 178 -14.55 -8.74 -2.44
N ALA A 179 -13.44 -7.99 -2.41
CA ALA A 179 -13.32 -6.71 -3.07
C ALA A 179 -12.73 -6.89 -4.47
N ILE A 180 -13.43 -6.41 -5.49
CA ILE A 180 -12.95 -6.38 -6.87
C ILE A 180 -12.53 -4.96 -7.19
N ILE A 181 -11.22 -4.76 -7.38
CA ILE A 181 -10.66 -3.46 -7.76
C ILE A 181 -10.91 -3.21 -9.25
N ASP A 182 -11.23 -1.98 -9.65
CA ASP A 182 -11.54 -1.68 -11.07
C ASP A 182 -10.29 -1.58 -11.97
N SER A 183 -9.13 -1.56 -11.36
CA SER A 183 -7.86 -1.26 -12.05
C SER A 183 -6.66 -1.77 -11.24
N ASP A 184 -5.46 -1.64 -11.77
CA ASP A 184 -4.16 -1.84 -11.11
C ASP A 184 -3.83 -3.30 -10.68
N PRO A 185 -3.87 -4.28 -11.60
CA PRO A 185 -4.28 -4.23 -12.98
C PRO A 185 -5.77 -4.49 -13.21
N GLY A 186 -6.23 -4.07 -14.37
CA GLY A 186 -7.60 -4.27 -14.84
C GLY A 186 -7.79 -3.56 -16.18
N GLY A 187 -8.96 -3.69 -16.76
CA GLY A 187 -9.26 -3.07 -18.05
C GLY A 187 -8.87 -3.92 -19.25
N TYR A 188 -9.38 -3.52 -20.40
CA TYR A 188 -9.08 -4.12 -21.71
C TYR A 188 -9.33 -3.09 -22.80
N PRO A 189 -8.54 -3.03 -23.91
CA PRO A 189 -8.75 -2.06 -24.98
C PRO A 189 -10.18 -2.09 -25.51
N GLY A 190 -10.85 -0.92 -25.55
CA GLY A 190 -12.22 -0.79 -26.06
C GLY A 190 -13.33 -1.36 -25.16
N SER A 191 -13.02 -1.87 -23.97
CA SER A 191 -14.03 -2.34 -23.03
C SER A 191 -14.80 -1.19 -22.37
N THR A 192 -16.06 -1.45 -21.99
CA THR A 192 -17.02 -0.47 -21.48
C THR A 192 -17.33 -0.69 -19.99
N ASN A 193 -17.91 0.33 -19.33
CA ASN A 193 -18.41 0.19 -17.96
C ASN A 193 -19.52 -0.87 -17.84
N ALA A 194 -20.32 -1.05 -18.89
CA ALA A 194 -21.35 -2.09 -18.93
C ALA A 194 -20.72 -3.50 -18.86
N GLN A 195 -19.63 -3.73 -19.57
CA GLN A 195 -18.90 -5.01 -19.54
C GLN A 195 -18.22 -5.22 -18.18
N PHE A 196 -17.73 -4.16 -17.54
CA PHE A 196 -17.20 -4.25 -16.19
C PHE A 196 -18.29 -4.64 -15.18
N VAL A 197 -19.47 -4.03 -15.24
CA VAL A 197 -20.58 -4.36 -14.33
C VAL A 197 -21.12 -5.77 -14.59
N ASP A 198 -21.18 -6.23 -15.86
CA ASP A 198 -21.50 -7.63 -16.19
C ASP A 198 -20.48 -8.62 -15.59
N LEU A 199 -19.20 -8.23 -15.60
CA LEU A 199 -18.13 -9.01 -14.95
C LEU A 199 -18.34 -9.09 -13.44
N LEU A 200 -18.74 -7.99 -12.76
CA LEU A 200 -19.12 -8.02 -11.34
C LEU A 200 -20.31 -8.95 -11.09
N ALA A 201 -21.30 -8.97 -11.99
CA ALA A 201 -22.44 -9.89 -11.92
C ALA A 201 -22.02 -11.38 -12.00
N LYS A 202 -21.09 -11.69 -12.90
CA LYS A 202 -20.53 -13.05 -13.01
C LYS A 202 -19.79 -13.47 -11.74
N HIS A 203 -19.03 -12.55 -11.13
CA HIS A 203 -18.40 -12.79 -9.85
C HIS A 203 -19.42 -12.98 -8.73
N ARG A 204 -20.47 -12.15 -8.67
CA ARG A 204 -21.57 -12.34 -7.71
C ARG A 204 -22.15 -13.75 -7.80
N SER A 205 -22.42 -14.23 -9.03
CA SER A 205 -22.94 -15.58 -9.24
C SER A 205 -21.97 -16.66 -8.77
N MET A 206 -20.68 -16.46 -9.00
CA MET A 206 -19.62 -17.37 -8.51
C MET A 206 -19.55 -17.36 -6.97
N PHE A 207 -19.58 -16.19 -6.31
CA PHE A 207 -19.56 -16.12 -4.85
C PHE A 207 -20.76 -16.84 -4.21
N ASN A 208 -21.94 -16.74 -4.83
CA ASN A 208 -23.11 -17.47 -4.35
C ASN A 208 -22.95 -19.00 -4.43
N ARG A 209 -22.18 -19.50 -5.41
CA ARG A 209 -21.85 -20.94 -5.49
C ARG A 209 -20.79 -21.36 -4.47
N LEU A 210 -19.84 -20.47 -4.14
CA LEU A 210 -18.82 -20.73 -3.12
C LEU A 210 -19.44 -20.79 -1.73
N ARG A 211 -20.11 -19.72 -1.33
CA ARG A 211 -20.84 -19.59 -0.07
C ARG A 211 -21.82 -18.43 -0.13
N SER A 212 -23.07 -18.67 0.24
CA SER A 212 -24.06 -17.61 0.38
C SER A 212 -23.62 -16.61 1.46
N GLY A 213 -23.81 -15.32 1.21
CA GLY A 213 -23.51 -14.26 2.17
C GLY A 213 -22.10 -13.66 2.05
N ILE A 214 -21.22 -14.14 1.16
CA ILE A 214 -20.00 -13.40 0.83
C ILE A 214 -20.40 -12.05 0.24
N GLU A 215 -20.00 -10.94 0.87
CA GLU A 215 -20.27 -9.60 0.33
C GLU A 215 -19.39 -9.31 -0.88
N LEU A 216 -19.97 -8.66 -1.89
CA LEU A 216 -19.21 -8.09 -3.01
C LEU A 216 -18.89 -6.63 -2.70
N TYR A 217 -17.63 -6.25 -2.75
CA TYR A 217 -17.23 -4.83 -2.74
C TYR A 217 -16.65 -4.44 -4.09
N TYR A 218 -17.21 -3.40 -4.67
CA TYR A 218 -16.59 -2.72 -5.79
C TYR A 218 -15.55 -1.75 -5.25
N TRP A 219 -14.26 -2.07 -5.45
CA TRP A 219 -13.18 -1.19 -5.05
C TRP A 219 -12.91 -0.18 -6.16
N MET A 220 -13.37 1.04 -5.93
CA MET A 220 -13.18 2.16 -6.82
C MET A 220 -11.75 2.70 -6.65
N HIS A 221 -10.92 2.50 -7.66
CA HIS A 221 -9.54 2.99 -7.66
C HIS A 221 -9.32 3.98 -8.82
N ALA A 222 -8.54 3.66 -9.85
CA ALA A 222 -8.29 4.58 -10.96
C ALA A 222 -9.48 4.70 -11.93
N GLY A 223 -10.39 3.76 -11.89
CA GLY A 223 -11.54 3.62 -12.78
C GLY A 223 -11.27 2.67 -13.93
N TRP A 224 -12.26 1.83 -14.25
CA TRP A 224 -12.16 0.84 -15.33
C TRP A 224 -11.71 1.45 -16.66
N GLN A 225 -12.29 2.60 -17.06
CA GLN A 225 -11.98 3.26 -18.31
C GLN A 225 -10.56 3.86 -18.35
N ALA A 226 -9.94 4.16 -17.22
CA ALA A 226 -8.57 4.65 -17.17
C ALA A 226 -7.61 3.65 -17.80
N TYR A 227 -7.71 2.39 -17.40
CA TYR A 227 -6.86 1.32 -17.93
C TYR A 227 -7.29 0.83 -19.30
N CYS A 228 -8.60 0.87 -19.63
CA CYS A 228 -9.06 0.57 -20.99
C CYS A 228 -8.43 1.52 -22.00
N ARG A 229 -8.46 2.83 -21.73
CA ARG A 229 -7.79 3.84 -22.56
C ARG A 229 -6.28 3.65 -22.58
N PHE A 230 -5.70 3.38 -21.43
CA PHE A 230 -4.26 3.18 -21.33
C PHE A 230 -3.76 2.06 -22.24
N TYR A 231 -4.39 0.90 -22.23
CA TYR A 231 -3.99 -0.22 -23.09
C TYR A 231 -4.27 0.03 -24.57
N GLN A 232 -5.14 0.98 -24.88
CA GLN A 232 -5.45 1.37 -26.24
C GLN A 232 -4.50 2.45 -26.78
N THR A 233 -4.09 3.42 -25.95
CA THR A 233 -3.38 4.63 -26.38
C THR A 233 -1.95 4.75 -25.84
N GLY A 234 -1.58 3.96 -24.86
CA GLY A 234 -0.32 4.13 -24.12
C GLY A 234 -0.32 5.30 -23.12
N GLU A 235 -1.42 6.08 -23.06
CA GLU A 235 -1.51 7.24 -22.17
C GLU A 235 -2.47 6.96 -21.01
N PHE A 236 -1.98 7.16 -19.79
CA PHE A 236 -2.79 7.01 -18.60
C PHE A 236 -3.48 8.33 -18.23
N HIS A 237 -4.80 8.25 -18.10
CA HIS A 237 -5.64 9.29 -17.52
C HIS A 237 -6.60 8.67 -16.51
N TRP A 238 -6.73 9.27 -15.37
CA TRP A 238 -7.75 8.87 -14.40
C TRP A 238 -9.13 8.80 -15.06
N GLY A 239 -9.94 7.84 -14.66
CA GLY A 239 -11.36 7.82 -15.04
C GLY A 239 -12.05 9.11 -14.58
N THR A 240 -13.09 9.52 -15.25
CA THR A 240 -13.85 10.74 -14.92
C THR A 240 -14.91 10.47 -13.85
N ALA A 241 -15.42 11.53 -13.23
CA ALA A 241 -16.56 11.43 -12.30
C ALA A 241 -17.82 10.87 -13.00
N ASP A 242 -18.03 11.22 -14.27
CA ASP A 242 -19.16 10.71 -15.05
C ASP A 242 -19.04 9.21 -15.34
N GLU A 243 -17.84 8.72 -15.64
CA GLU A 243 -17.57 7.28 -15.80
C GLU A 243 -17.80 6.50 -14.50
N ALA A 244 -17.37 7.05 -13.37
CA ALA A 244 -17.62 6.48 -12.06
C ALA A 244 -19.12 6.44 -11.75
N LYS A 245 -19.84 7.53 -12.05
CA LYS A 245 -21.29 7.64 -11.89
C LYS A 245 -22.06 6.64 -12.77
N ASP A 246 -21.66 6.50 -14.04
CA ASP A 246 -22.26 5.49 -14.94
C ASP A 246 -22.06 4.08 -14.40
N THR A 247 -20.86 3.74 -13.93
CA THR A 247 -20.56 2.43 -13.34
C THR A 247 -21.42 2.17 -12.10
N LEU A 248 -21.50 3.13 -11.18
CA LEU A 248 -22.30 3.00 -9.95
C LEU A 248 -23.79 2.91 -10.23
N ALA A 249 -24.33 3.69 -11.18
CA ALA A 249 -25.74 3.63 -11.56
C ALA A 249 -26.12 2.26 -12.16
N ARG A 250 -25.25 1.68 -12.99
CA ARG A 250 -25.43 0.31 -13.53
C ARG A 250 -25.37 -0.74 -12.43
N LEU A 251 -24.41 -0.62 -11.50
CA LEU A 251 -24.26 -1.54 -10.39
C LEU A 251 -25.46 -1.47 -9.43
N GLN A 252 -25.98 -0.26 -9.15
CA GLN A 252 -27.20 -0.07 -8.38
C GLN A 252 -28.42 -0.74 -9.05
N LYS A 253 -28.55 -0.60 -10.37
CA LYS A 253 -29.61 -1.25 -11.13
C LYS A 253 -29.50 -2.77 -11.11
N LEU A 254 -28.28 -3.30 -11.18
CA LEU A 254 -28.01 -4.73 -11.07
C LEU A 254 -28.37 -5.26 -9.67
N ASN A 255 -28.14 -4.46 -8.64
CA ASN A 255 -28.36 -4.79 -7.22
C ASN A 255 -27.80 -6.16 -6.81
N PRO A 256 -26.49 -6.39 -6.86
CA PRO A 256 -25.86 -7.69 -6.61
C PRO A 256 -25.72 -7.99 -5.11
N GLU A 257 -26.83 -8.03 -4.38
CA GLU A 257 -26.85 -8.19 -2.92
C GLU A 257 -26.15 -9.50 -2.45
N PRO A 258 -25.46 -9.49 -1.31
CA PRO A 258 -25.03 -8.30 -0.53
C PRO A 258 -23.82 -7.61 -1.18
N TRP A 259 -23.83 -6.27 -1.25
CA TRP A 259 -22.73 -5.52 -1.86
C TRP A 259 -22.46 -4.17 -1.19
N GLY A 260 -21.26 -3.67 -1.41
CA GLY A 260 -20.80 -2.37 -0.98
C GLY A 260 -19.77 -1.78 -1.95
N ILE A 261 -19.30 -0.60 -1.64
CA ILE A 261 -18.25 0.11 -2.37
C ILE A 261 -17.14 0.54 -1.45
N THR A 262 -15.91 0.54 -1.91
CA THR A 262 -14.84 1.27 -1.26
C THR A 262 -14.60 2.55 -2.05
N VAL A 263 -14.44 3.66 -1.36
CA VAL A 263 -14.37 4.99 -1.96
C VAL A 263 -13.09 5.67 -1.51
N ASN A 264 -12.40 6.31 -2.44
CA ASN A 264 -11.33 7.21 -2.11
C ASN A 264 -11.90 8.40 -1.35
N THR A 265 -11.16 8.85 -0.35
CA THR A 265 -11.55 9.99 0.48
C THR A 265 -10.82 11.26 0.04
N LEU A 266 -11.25 12.42 0.56
CA LEU A 266 -10.58 13.71 0.31
C LEU A 266 -9.09 13.72 0.70
N ASN A 267 -8.69 12.78 1.55
CA ASN A 267 -7.30 12.63 2.00
C ASN A 267 -6.51 11.65 1.14
N ASP A 268 -7.12 11.09 0.09
CA ASP A 268 -6.40 10.28 -0.87
C ASP A 268 -5.57 11.20 -1.78
N VAL A 269 -4.27 11.22 -1.53
CA VAL A 269 -3.29 12.03 -2.26
C VAL A 269 -3.19 11.67 -3.76
N PHE A 270 -3.83 10.59 -4.19
CA PHE A 270 -3.76 10.08 -5.56
C PHE A 270 -4.99 10.41 -6.41
N ALA A 271 -6.13 10.67 -5.78
CA ALA A 271 -7.36 11.00 -6.51
C ALA A 271 -7.51 12.52 -6.65
N PRO A 272 -7.81 13.04 -7.84
CA PRO A 272 -8.22 14.43 -8.00
C PRO A 272 -9.43 14.72 -7.09
N PRO A 273 -9.53 15.92 -6.48
CA PRO A 273 -10.62 16.27 -5.56
C PRO A 273 -12.03 16.04 -6.13
N GLU A 274 -12.22 16.27 -7.42
CA GLU A 274 -13.48 16.03 -8.15
C GLU A 274 -13.83 14.55 -8.28
N ARG A 275 -12.92 13.67 -7.99
CA ARG A 275 -13.07 12.21 -8.00
C ARG A 275 -13.14 11.60 -6.61
N THR A 276 -13.46 12.35 -5.58
CA THR A 276 -13.80 11.68 -4.34
C THR A 276 -15.05 10.83 -4.61
N HIS A 277 -14.86 9.53 -4.62
CA HIS A 277 -15.91 8.59 -5.01
C HIS A 277 -17.12 8.68 -4.09
N LEU A 278 -16.95 9.19 -2.86
CA LEU A 278 -18.08 9.49 -1.98
C LEU A 278 -18.94 10.63 -2.54
N ALA A 279 -18.34 11.67 -3.13
CA ALA A 279 -19.06 12.75 -3.79
C ALA A 279 -19.85 12.25 -5.02
N VAL A 280 -19.36 11.22 -5.72
CA VAL A 280 -20.08 10.56 -6.81
C VAL A 280 -21.17 9.63 -6.30
N ALA A 281 -20.94 8.90 -5.20
CA ALA A 281 -21.88 7.93 -4.65
C ALA A 281 -23.09 8.58 -3.94
N THR A 282 -22.88 9.71 -3.27
CA THR A 282 -23.91 10.39 -2.47
C THR A 282 -25.14 10.79 -3.29
N PRO A 283 -25.02 11.44 -4.48
CA PRO A 283 -26.19 11.78 -5.30
C PRO A 283 -26.98 10.59 -5.80
N LEU A 284 -26.37 9.40 -5.82
CA LEU A 284 -27.01 8.13 -6.22
C LEU A 284 -27.65 7.40 -5.03
N GLY A 285 -27.59 7.94 -3.82
CA GLY A 285 -28.09 7.27 -2.60
C GLY A 285 -27.24 6.06 -2.19
N LEU A 286 -25.96 5.99 -2.61
CA LEU A 286 -25.06 4.86 -2.36
C LEU A 286 -24.06 5.12 -1.24
N ALA A 287 -24.09 6.30 -0.62
CA ALA A 287 -23.16 6.63 0.47
C ALA A 287 -23.21 5.61 1.61
N GLU A 288 -24.39 5.11 1.97
CA GLU A 288 -24.60 4.12 3.04
C GLU A 288 -23.92 2.76 2.76
N ARG A 289 -23.49 2.52 1.51
CA ARG A 289 -22.75 1.32 1.11
C ARG A 289 -21.23 1.51 1.15
N ALA A 290 -20.77 2.72 1.48
CA ALA A 290 -19.39 3.12 1.33
C ALA A 290 -18.54 2.80 2.56
N ILE A 291 -17.33 2.29 2.28
CA ILE A 291 -16.18 2.29 3.18
C ILE A 291 -15.15 3.25 2.59
N GLY A 292 -14.61 4.13 3.42
CA GLY A 292 -13.49 4.97 3.02
C GLY A 292 -12.21 4.14 2.92
N PHE A 293 -11.55 4.16 1.78
CA PHE A 293 -10.24 3.55 1.61
C PHE A 293 -9.22 4.65 1.32
N SER A 294 -8.34 4.88 2.28
CA SER A 294 -7.25 5.85 2.14
C SER A 294 -5.96 5.12 1.79
N TYR A 295 -5.65 5.09 0.51
CA TYR A 295 -4.38 4.58 0.04
C TYR A 295 -3.28 5.57 0.43
N GLY A 296 -2.21 5.08 1.03
CA GLY A 296 -1.12 5.92 1.52
C GLY A 296 -1.35 6.55 2.89
N ALA A 297 -2.49 6.30 3.53
CA ALA A 297 -2.79 6.85 4.85
C ALA A 297 -1.77 6.43 5.93
N ILE A 298 -1.44 5.16 5.98
CA ILE A 298 -0.44 4.61 6.90
C ILE A 298 0.92 4.59 6.20
N GLU A 299 0.95 4.00 5.01
CA GLU A 299 2.09 3.99 4.12
C GLU A 299 1.59 3.81 2.69
N GLY A 300 1.99 4.71 1.81
CA GLY A 300 1.81 4.56 0.38
C GLY A 300 2.78 3.53 -0.20
N GLU A 301 3.19 3.75 -1.42
CA GLU A 301 4.24 2.94 -2.00
C GLU A 301 5.53 3.10 -1.20
N PRO A 302 6.29 2.02 -0.95
CA PRO A 302 7.56 2.11 -0.25
C PRO A 302 8.47 3.11 -0.96
N SER A 303 8.81 4.19 -0.28
CA SER A 303 9.61 5.27 -0.83
C SER A 303 11.09 5.11 -0.47
N PHE A 304 11.94 5.77 -1.25
CA PHE A 304 13.38 5.71 -1.10
C PHE A 304 13.93 7.16 -1.03
N PRO A 305 14.56 7.54 0.07
CA PRO A 305 14.65 6.84 1.36
C PRO A 305 13.30 6.81 2.08
N MET A 306 13.02 5.75 2.83
CA MET A 306 11.79 5.63 3.61
C MET A 306 11.84 6.55 4.83
N THR A 307 10.93 7.50 4.87
CA THR A 307 10.97 8.61 5.84
C THR A 307 9.60 9.00 6.34
N ASN A 308 8.70 8.04 6.43
CA ASN A 308 7.32 8.35 6.65
C ASN A 308 6.94 8.25 8.14
N PHE A 309 7.11 9.34 8.88
CA PHE A 309 6.38 9.57 10.11
C PHE A 309 5.41 10.74 9.89
N GLY A 310 4.22 10.40 9.39
CA GLY A 310 3.16 11.36 9.05
C GLY A 310 1.89 11.08 9.85
N GLY A 311 2.01 10.89 11.18
CA GLY A 311 0.90 10.48 12.04
C GLY A 311 -0.36 11.35 11.91
N GLU A 312 -0.21 12.64 11.67
CA GLU A 312 -1.35 13.55 11.44
C GLU A 312 -2.13 13.19 10.17
N ASN A 313 -1.45 12.86 9.08
CA ASN A 313 -2.09 12.42 7.85
C ASN A 313 -2.83 11.09 8.05
N ALA A 314 -2.22 10.14 8.72
CA ALA A 314 -2.84 8.87 9.04
C ALA A 314 -4.06 9.04 9.96
N PHE A 315 -3.95 9.92 10.97
CA PHE A 315 -5.05 10.26 11.86
C PHE A 315 -6.22 10.88 11.10
N SER A 316 -5.96 11.89 10.27
CA SER A 316 -6.98 12.57 9.46
C SER A 316 -7.67 11.61 8.48
N ALA A 317 -6.91 10.71 7.87
CA ALA A 317 -7.45 9.69 6.98
C ALA A 317 -8.37 8.70 7.73
N GLY A 318 -7.99 8.32 8.95
CA GLY A 318 -8.82 7.50 9.83
C GLY A 318 -10.13 8.16 10.23
N MET A 319 -10.15 9.49 10.38
CA MET A 319 -11.36 10.25 10.72
C MET A 319 -12.37 10.35 9.57
N THR A 320 -12.08 9.82 8.41
CA THR A 320 -12.97 9.93 7.26
C THR A 320 -14.33 9.34 7.54
N GLN A 321 -15.37 10.11 7.26
CA GLN A 321 -16.75 9.74 7.52
C GLN A 321 -17.36 8.96 6.36
N ALA A 322 -16.98 7.69 6.22
CA ALA A 322 -17.74 6.77 5.38
C ALA A 322 -18.66 5.92 6.30
N PRO A 323 -19.95 5.74 5.94
CA PRO A 323 -20.94 5.14 6.86
C PRO A 323 -20.60 3.74 7.34
N ARG A 324 -19.93 2.94 6.51
CA ARG A 324 -19.54 1.55 6.87
C ARG A 324 -18.15 1.45 7.50
N GLY A 325 -17.42 2.55 7.64
CA GLY A 325 -16.10 2.60 8.25
C GLY A 325 -14.97 2.97 7.30
N VAL A 326 -13.75 2.66 7.71
CA VAL A 326 -12.53 3.05 7.00
C VAL A 326 -11.54 1.90 6.90
N MET A 327 -10.71 1.93 5.87
CA MET A 327 -9.61 1.00 5.65
C MET A 327 -8.35 1.77 5.26
N GLY A 328 -7.25 1.48 5.92
CA GLY A 328 -5.93 1.99 5.61
C GLY A 328 -5.01 0.90 5.11
N ASN A 329 -3.91 1.27 4.46
CA ASN A 329 -2.89 0.34 4.04
C ASN A 329 -1.52 0.72 4.56
N ALA A 330 -0.72 -0.31 4.82
CA ALA A 330 0.72 -0.24 4.90
C ALA A 330 1.32 -1.26 3.93
N GLN A 331 2.45 -0.93 3.30
CA GLN A 331 3.13 -1.86 2.41
C GLN A 331 4.24 -2.61 3.13
N THR A 332 4.88 -1.96 4.10
CA THR A 332 5.86 -2.56 5.01
C THR A 332 5.33 -2.50 6.45
N HIS A 333 4.41 -3.39 6.76
CA HIS A 333 3.61 -3.40 8.00
C HIS A 333 4.43 -3.35 9.30
N CYS A 334 5.68 -3.83 9.27
CA CYS A 334 6.58 -3.84 10.42
C CYS A 334 7.35 -2.52 10.63
N VAL A 335 7.17 -1.53 9.73
CA VAL A 335 7.93 -0.27 9.75
C VAL A 335 7.06 0.91 10.15
N GLN A 336 5.85 1.04 9.56
CA GLN A 336 4.97 2.20 9.73
C GLN A 336 4.04 2.11 10.96
N LEU A 337 4.58 1.66 12.08
CA LEU A 337 3.83 1.40 13.30
C LEU A 337 3.21 2.67 13.93
N PRO A 338 3.88 3.83 13.99
CA PRO A 338 3.25 5.04 14.53
C PRO A 338 2.05 5.50 13.70
N ASN A 339 2.11 5.34 12.38
CA ASN A 339 0.98 5.69 11.49
C ASN A 339 -0.17 4.69 11.65
N THR A 340 0.12 3.41 11.91
CA THR A 340 -0.89 2.39 12.23
C THR A 340 -1.66 2.75 13.49
N LEU A 341 -0.99 3.24 14.55
CA LEU A 341 -1.65 3.76 15.75
C LEU A 341 -2.52 4.97 15.42
N ALA A 342 -1.95 5.97 14.72
CA ALA A 342 -2.63 7.22 14.43
C ALA A 342 -3.92 7.01 13.61
N PHE A 343 -3.87 6.17 12.58
CA PHE A 343 -5.03 5.81 11.77
C PHE A 343 -6.16 5.20 12.61
N SER A 344 -5.82 4.26 13.48
CA SER A 344 -6.80 3.65 14.39
C SER A 344 -7.43 4.65 15.36
N ARG A 345 -6.64 5.59 15.90
CA ARG A 345 -7.17 6.67 16.77
C ARG A 345 -8.14 7.55 16.01
N GLY A 346 -7.78 7.97 14.79
CA GLY A 346 -8.66 8.74 13.92
C GLY A 346 -9.97 8.00 13.61
N ALA A 347 -9.89 6.72 13.27
CA ALA A 347 -11.07 5.89 12.97
C ALA A 347 -12.06 5.75 14.15
N LYS A 348 -11.56 5.90 15.37
CA LYS A 348 -12.37 5.90 16.59
C LYS A 348 -12.82 7.30 17.02
N GLY A 349 -12.45 8.34 16.28
CA GLY A 349 -12.69 9.73 16.68
C GLY A 349 -11.98 10.14 17.98
N LYS A 350 -10.89 9.45 18.35
CA LYS A 350 -10.12 9.73 19.55
C LYS A 350 -8.90 10.56 19.22
N PRO A 351 -8.63 11.67 19.92
CA PRO A 351 -7.42 12.45 19.68
C PRO A 351 -6.18 11.58 19.89
N ILE A 352 -5.07 12.01 19.29
CA ILE A 352 -3.77 11.39 19.49
C ILE A 352 -2.80 12.41 20.05
N THR A 353 -2.04 12.03 21.06
CA THR A 353 -1.07 12.87 21.76
C THR A 353 0.31 12.22 21.75
N GLU A 354 1.33 12.97 22.13
CA GLU A 354 2.69 12.41 22.32
C GLU A 354 2.69 11.29 23.38
N SER A 355 1.88 11.44 24.43
CA SER A 355 1.74 10.39 25.47
C SER A 355 1.19 9.08 24.89
N ASP A 356 0.26 9.15 23.95
CA ASP A 356 -0.28 7.95 23.28
C ASP A 356 0.81 7.23 22.46
N TYR A 357 1.68 7.99 21.80
CA TYR A 357 2.83 7.41 21.09
C TYR A 357 3.86 6.81 22.04
N ILE A 358 4.12 7.44 23.19
CA ILE A 358 5.05 6.93 24.19
C ILE A 358 4.52 5.62 24.79
N GLU A 359 3.25 5.57 25.17
CA GLU A 359 2.60 4.35 25.68
C GLU A 359 2.64 3.23 24.62
N PHE A 360 2.33 3.56 23.38
CA PHE A 360 2.39 2.62 22.27
C PHE A 360 3.81 2.06 22.06
N ALA A 361 4.80 2.93 22.05
CA ALA A 361 6.21 2.51 21.88
C ALA A 361 6.73 1.71 23.07
N GLU A 362 6.26 2.00 24.30
CA GLU A 362 6.53 1.22 25.51
C GLU A 362 5.90 -0.19 25.42
N ASP A 363 4.73 -0.29 24.82
CA ASP A 363 4.06 -1.57 24.53
C ASP A 363 4.77 -2.39 23.43
N LEU A 364 5.57 -1.75 22.60
CA LEU A 364 6.45 -2.43 21.65
C LEU A 364 7.72 -2.91 22.36
N ILE A 365 8.43 -2.00 23.04
CA ILE A 365 9.72 -2.29 23.71
C ILE A 365 9.76 -1.58 25.05
N VAL A 366 9.67 -2.37 26.10
CA VAL A 366 9.59 -1.91 27.50
C VAL A 366 10.84 -1.11 27.91
N GLY A 367 10.64 0.03 28.54
CA GLY A 367 11.69 0.91 29.04
C GLY A 367 12.30 1.86 28.00
N HIS A 368 11.80 1.83 26.74
CA HIS A 368 12.39 2.61 25.65
C HIS A 368 11.38 3.48 24.88
N GLY A 369 10.12 3.53 25.30
CA GLY A 369 9.05 4.22 24.58
C GLY A 369 9.35 5.67 24.26
N GLY A 370 9.78 6.45 25.24
CA GLY A 370 10.11 7.87 25.03
C GLY A 370 11.30 8.10 24.09
N LEU A 371 12.28 7.18 24.04
CA LEU A 371 13.42 7.30 23.12
C LEU A 371 13.02 6.94 21.68
N ILE A 372 12.18 5.92 21.51
CA ILE A 372 11.65 5.50 20.20
C ILE A 372 10.81 6.65 19.60
N VAL A 373 9.95 7.29 20.39
CA VAL A 373 9.13 8.43 19.92
C VAL A 373 10.01 9.60 19.49
N LYS A 374 11.07 9.92 20.22
CA LYS A 374 12.05 10.94 19.79
C LYS A 374 12.72 10.57 18.45
N GLY A 375 13.00 9.29 18.23
CA GLY A 375 13.49 8.80 16.94
C GLY A 375 12.48 9.03 15.82
N TRP A 376 11.20 8.73 16.02
CA TRP A 376 10.14 9.01 15.06
C TRP A 376 9.96 10.51 14.79
N GLN A 377 10.01 11.34 15.84
CA GLN A 377 9.95 12.80 15.71
C GLN A 377 11.13 13.35 14.89
N ALA A 378 12.33 12.83 15.12
CA ALA A 378 13.52 13.22 14.34
C ALA A 378 13.33 12.84 12.84
N LEU A 379 12.77 11.65 12.54
CA LEU A 379 12.44 11.25 11.16
C LEU A 379 11.44 12.18 10.46
N ALA A 380 10.50 12.77 11.19
CA ALA A 380 9.56 13.74 10.64
C ALA A 380 10.22 15.08 10.29
N GLY A 381 11.37 15.38 10.87
CA GLY A 381 12.11 16.62 10.67
C GLY A 381 13.03 16.61 9.44
N LYS A 382 13.78 17.72 9.30
CA LYS A 382 14.83 17.91 8.29
C LYS A 382 16.23 18.14 8.90
N ASP A 383 16.35 18.08 10.22
CA ASP A 383 17.61 18.27 10.92
C ASP A 383 18.44 16.98 10.97
N SER A 384 19.42 16.88 10.07
CA SER A 384 20.29 15.73 9.96
C SER A 384 21.16 15.50 11.22
N GLY A 385 21.46 16.57 11.98
CA GLY A 385 22.17 16.48 13.25
C GLY A 385 21.36 15.73 14.31
N SER A 386 20.10 16.13 14.50
CA SER A 386 19.16 15.46 15.41
C SER A 386 18.94 13.99 15.02
N MET A 387 18.82 13.70 13.73
CA MET A 387 18.66 12.32 13.25
C MET A 387 19.88 11.46 13.58
N ARG A 388 21.10 12.00 13.44
CA ARG A 388 22.34 11.28 13.79
C ARG A 388 22.47 11.03 15.29
N ASP A 389 22.17 12.03 16.11
CA ASP A 389 22.15 11.87 17.57
C ASP A 389 21.18 10.76 17.99
N MET A 390 19.97 10.78 17.44
CA MET A 390 18.99 9.74 17.73
C MET A 390 19.42 8.36 17.21
N ALA A 391 20.02 8.29 16.02
CA ALA A 391 20.55 7.03 15.47
C ALA A 391 21.68 6.44 16.32
N GLU A 392 22.54 7.27 16.91
CA GLU A 392 23.58 6.85 17.82
C GLU A 392 22.98 6.30 19.12
N ARG A 393 22.10 7.06 19.76
CA ARG A 393 21.44 6.68 21.03
C ARG A 393 20.62 5.40 20.91
N LEU A 394 19.83 5.25 19.83
CA LEU A 394 19.08 4.02 19.58
C LEU A 394 20.00 2.87 19.17
N GLY A 395 21.09 3.17 18.47
CA GLY A 395 22.09 2.18 18.04
C GLY A 395 22.82 1.51 19.21
N THR A 396 22.99 2.20 20.35
CA THR A 396 23.57 1.59 21.55
C THR A 396 22.67 0.51 22.17
N LEU A 397 21.37 0.54 21.88
CA LEU A 397 20.39 -0.44 22.36
C LEU A 397 20.23 -1.61 21.38
N ALA A 398 20.40 -1.35 20.08
CA ALA A 398 20.26 -2.37 19.04
C ALA A 398 21.36 -3.44 19.20
N GLY A 399 20.97 -4.71 19.22
CA GLY A 399 21.89 -5.85 19.46
C GLY A 399 22.06 -6.23 20.94
N GLY A 400 21.52 -5.45 21.88
CA GLY A 400 21.40 -5.82 23.28
C GLY A 400 20.09 -6.59 23.59
N PRO A 401 19.91 -7.03 24.85
CA PRO A 401 18.66 -7.64 25.28
C PRO A 401 17.55 -6.57 25.33
N LEU A 402 16.53 -6.72 24.50
CA LEU A 402 15.34 -5.86 24.50
C LEU A 402 14.13 -6.63 25.02
N ASN A 403 13.46 -6.08 26.01
CA ASN A 403 12.22 -6.64 26.54
C ASN A 403 11.04 -6.15 25.69
N THR A 404 10.30 -7.06 25.09
CA THR A 404 9.10 -6.72 24.33
C THR A 404 7.88 -6.55 25.23
N GLY A 405 7.03 -5.59 24.89
CA GLY A 405 5.75 -5.36 25.54
C GLY A 405 4.60 -6.18 24.94
N ARG A 406 3.38 -5.77 25.27
CA ARG A 406 2.15 -6.45 24.84
C ARG A 406 1.87 -6.39 23.33
N LEU A 407 2.52 -5.46 22.60
CA LEU A 407 2.39 -5.31 21.15
C LEU A 407 3.54 -5.97 20.37
N LYS A 408 4.27 -6.90 20.99
CA LYS A 408 5.39 -7.62 20.37
C LYS A 408 5.09 -8.26 19.02
N GLY A 409 3.83 -8.62 18.77
CA GLY A 409 3.40 -9.21 17.50
C GLY A 409 3.57 -8.27 16.31
N LEU A 410 3.46 -6.95 16.52
CA LEU A 410 3.72 -5.94 15.49
C LEU A 410 5.21 -5.85 15.12
N LEU A 411 6.10 -6.38 15.95
CA LEU A 411 7.55 -6.46 15.70
C LEU A 411 7.96 -7.76 14.97
N PHE A 412 7.01 -8.65 14.67
CA PHE A 412 7.29 -9.96 14.08
C PHE A 412 8.31 -10.77 14.90
N GLY A 413 8.22 -10.65 16.23
CA GLY A 413 9.08 -11.36 17.17
C GLY A 413 10.51 -10.83 17.29
N ASP A 414 10.87 -9.76 16.57
CA ASP A 414 12.25 -9.27 16.52
C ASP A 414 12.35 -7.77 16.84
N ALA A 415 12.51 -7.48 18.14
CA ALA A 415 12.70 -6.12 18.65
C ALA A 415 14.03 -5.49 18.19
N ASN A 416 15.08 -6.30 18.05
CA ASN A 416 16.38 -5.84 17.57
C ASN A 416 16.35 -5.43 16.11
N ARG A 417 15.62 -6.18 15.26
CA ARG A 417 15.38 -5.78 13.87
C ARG A 417 14.66 -4.43 13.82
N PHE A 418 13.58 -4.25 14.60
CA PHE A 418 12.84 -2.99 14.63
C PHE A 418 13.74 -1.81 15.03
N MET A 419 14.56 -1.97 16.07
CA MET A 419 15.49 -0.92 16.49
C MET A 419 16.56 -0.65 15.43
N THR A 420 17.06 -1.70 14.78
CA THR A 420 18.02 -1.58 13.67
C THR A 420 17.40 -0.84 12.48
N ASP A 421 16.16 -1.15 12.14
CA ASP A 421 15.43 -0.47 11.07
C ASP A 421 15.28 1.03 11.37
N LEU A 422 14.87 1.39 12.58
CA LEU A 422 14.73 2.79 12.98
C LEU A 422 16.08 3.54 12.91
N VAL A 423 17.16 2.91 13.36
CA VAL A 423 18.52 3.46 13.25
C VAL A 423 18.94 3.65 11.79
N MET A 424 18.64 2.67 10.94
CA MET A 424 18.96 2.75 9.52
C MET A 424 18.15 3.85 8.81
N GLN A 425 16.84 3.98 9.13
CA GLN A 425 15.98 5.05 8.60
C GLN A 425 16.53 6.42 8.98
N LEU A 426 16.90 6.63 10.26
CA LEU A 426 17.46 7.89 10.74
C LEU A 426 18.78 8.24 10.02
N ARG A 427 19.68 7.28 9.88
CA ARG A 427 20.95 7.48 9.16
C ARG A 427 20.77 7.77 7.69
N LEU A 428 19.87 7.04 7.03
CA LEU A 428 19.56 7.23 5.62
C LEU A 428 18.92 8.58 5.37
N LYS A 429 17.95 8.97 6.21
CA LYS A 429 17.31 10.28 6.14
C LYS A 429 18.30 11.42 6.40
N ALA A 430 19.15 11.29 7.40
CA ALA A 430 20.19 12.28 7.68
C ALA A 430 21.15 12.45 6.49
N ALA A 431 21.58 11.35 5.89
CA ALA A 431 22.43 11.39 4.70
C ALA A 431 21.73 12.02 3.50
N PHE A 432 20.43 11.78 3.33
CA PHE A 432 19.64 12.42 2.30
C PHE A 432 19.51 13.93 2.52
N GLU A 433 19.19 14.37 3.75
CA GLU A 433 19.07 15.81 4.06
C GLU A 433 20.40 16.54 3.86
N ASP A 434 21.52 15.92 4.22
CA ASP A 434 22.85 16.48 3.94
C ASP A 434 23.10 16.60 2.43
N PHE A 435 22.78 15.55 1.66
CA PHE A 435 22.92 15.58 0.21
C PHE A 435 22.02 16.66 -0.42
N ALA A 436 20.76 16.74 -0.01
CA ALA A 436 19.83 17.75 -0.49
C ALA A 436 20.29 19.17 -0.13
N ALA A 437 20.85 19.38 1.07
CA ALA A 437 21.45 20.64 1.47
C ALA A 437 22.69 21.00 0.66
N ALA A 438 23.57 20.01 0.43
CA ALA A 438 24.75 20.15 -0.42
C ALA A 438 24.38 20.53 -1.86
N ALA A 439 23.35 19.87 -2.40
CA ALA A 439 22.82 20.15 -3.74
C ALA A 439 22.22 21.56 -3.87
N ARG A 440 21.56 22.06 -2.82
CA ARG A 440 21.04 23.44 -2.81
C ARG A 440 22.15 24.49 -2.74
N ASN A 441 23.25 24.19 -2.04
CA ASN A 441 24.33 25.14 -1.76
C ASN A 441 25.55 24.97 -2.67
N ASP A 442 25.53 24.00 -3.55
CA ASP A 442 26.63 23.63 -4.46
C ASP A 442 27.97 23.42 -3.73
N ARG A 443 27.91 22.69 -2.58
CA ARG A 443 29.06 22.41 -1.71
C ARG A 443 29.05 20.96 -1.26
N ASP A 444 30.24 20.32 -1.22
CA ASP A 444 30.45 18.96 -0.70
C ASP A 444 29.52 17.88 -1.33
N LEU A 445 29.11 18.09 -2.58
CA LEU A 445 28.19 17.22 -3.31
C LEU A 445 28.66 15.76 -3.33
N ASP A 446 29.92 15.52 -3.69
CA ASP A 446 30.45 14.16 -3.85
C ASP A 446 30.51 13.40 -2.54
N SER A 447 30.90 14.08 -1.45
CA SER A 447 30.98 13.46 -0.11
C SER A 447 29.59 13.11 0.41
N SER A 448 28.66 14.06 0.31
CA SER A 448 27.27 13.85 0.76
C SER A 448 26.56 12.79 -0.09
N LEU A 449 26.79 12.75 -1.41
CA LEU A 449 26.26 11.72 -2.30
C LEU A 449 26.79 10.34 -1.93
N ARG A 450 28.11 10.18 -1.66
CA ARG A 450 28.69 8.89 -1.22
C ARG A 450 28.02 8.38 0.05
N ASN A 451 27.81 9.26 1.03
CA ASN A 451 27.16 8.89 2.29
C ASN A 451 25.70 8.47 2.07
N PHE A 452 24.98 9.20 1.25
CA PHE A 452 23.59 8.85 0.89
C PHE A 452 23.52 7.49 0.18
N VAL A 453 24.36 7.25 -0.82
CA VAL A 453 24.45 5.97 -1.55
C VAL A 453 24.78 4.80 -0.60
N ALA A 454 25.71 4.99 0.34
CA ALA A 454 26.05 3.96 1.31
C ALA A 454 24.85 3.59 2.20
N GLY A 455 24.10 4.61 2.66
CA GLY A 455 22.86 4.41 3.41
C GLY A 455 21.79 3.69 2.60
N ALA A 456 21.60 4.11 1.35
CA ALA A 456 20.63 3.51 0.43
C ALA A 456 20.93 2.03 0.15
N LYS A 457 22.18 1.68 -0.09
CA LYS A 457 22.62 0.28 -0.27
C LYS A 457 22.42 -0.55 1.00
N GLY A 458 22.65 0.05 2.16
CA GLY A 458 22.37 -0.57 3.44
C GLY A 458 20.91 -0.93 3.59
N TRP A 459 20.04 0.01 3.33
CA TRP A 459 18.59 -0.17 3.37
C TRP A 459 18.13 -1.24 2.39
N GLN A 460 18.56 -1.17 1.12
CA GLN A 460 18.24 -2.17 0.10
C GLN A 460 18.67 -3.60 0.51
N ARG A 461 19.86 -3.76 1.08
CA ARG A 461 20.32 -5.06 1.57
C ARG A 461 19.45 -5.61 2.69
N GLN A 462 19.02 -4.75 3.61
CA GLN A 462 18.18 -5.14 4.75
C GLN A 462 16.79 -5.58 4.28
N HIS A 463 16.14 -4.79 3.46
CA HIS A 463 14.74 -5.00 3.07
C HIS A 463 14.57 -5.89 1.83
N GLY A 464 15.62 -6.08 1.03
CA GLY A 464 15.50 -6.72 -0.27
C GLY A 464 14.66 -5.88 -1.23
N TYR A 465 14.80 -4.56 -1.15
CA TYR A 465 13.98 -3.59 -1.84
C TYR A 465 14.26 -3.60 -3.33
N GLU A 466 13.28 -3.98 -4.12
CA GLU A 466 13.42 -4.08 -5.58
C GLU A 466 12.68 -2.98 -6.34
N CYS A 467 11.76 -2.26 -5.67
CA CYS A 467 11.07 -1.13 -6.24
C CYS A 467 11.66 0.17 -5.72
N ALA A 468 12.02 1.08 -6.61
CA ALA A 468 12.38 2.43 -6.25
C ALA A 468 11.21 3.35 -6.56
N TRP A 469 10.80 4.06 -5.55
CA TRP A 469 9.91 5.18 -5.72
C TRP A 469 10.75 6.43 -5.69
N ARG A 470 10.56 7.24 -6.73
CA ARG A 470 11.18 8.53 -6.88
C ARG A 470 10.30 9.55 -6.19
N TRP A 471 10.91 10.49 -5.52
CA TRP A 471 10.18 11.66 -5.09
C TRP A 471 10.87 12.96 -5.56
N PRO A 472 10.10 14.06 -5.71
CA PRO A 472 10.59 15.27 -6.38
C PRO A 472 11.87 15.84 -5.79
N GLU A 473 12.00 15.82 -4.45
CA GLU A 473 13.15 16.40 -3.75
C GLU A 473 14.46 15.62 -4.03
N LEU A 474 14.36 14.29 -4.17
CA LEU A 474 15.49 13.46 -4.61
C LEU A 474 15.84 13.76 -6.07
N ASP A 475 14.86 13.78 -6.96
CA ASP A 475 15.07 14.06 -8.37
C ASP A 475 15.70 15.43 -8.60
N GLU A 476 15.22 16.46 -7.89
CA GLU A 476 15.77 17.81 -7.95
C GLU A 476 17.23 17.86 -7.48
N SER A 477 17.53 17.16 -6.38
CA SER A 477 18.90 17.08 -5.85
C SER A 477 19.84 16.35 -6.81
N LEU A 478 19.38 15.24 -7.40
CA LEU A 478 20.17 14.45 -8.36
C LEU A 478 20.46 15.23 -9.66
N LYS A 479 19.52 16.01 -10.15
CA LYS A 479 19.74 16.87 -11.35
C LYS A 479 20.84 17.91 -11.16
N LYS A 480 21.12 18.33 -9.94
CA LYS A 480 22.22 19.26 -9.64
C LYS A 480 23.61 18.67 -9.92
N LEU A 481 23.72 17.36 -9.90
CA LEU A 481 24.97 16.65 -10.20
C LEU A 481 25.38 16.76 -11.67
N LYS A 482 24.45 17.11 -12.58
CA LYS A 482 24.69 17.20 -14.04
C LYS A 482 25.38 15.95 -14.60
N SER A 483 25.01 14.78 -14.08
CA SER A 483 25.61 13.49 -14.42
C SER A 483 24.82 12.80 -15.53
N GLN A 484 25.47 12.55 -16.66
CA GLN A 484 24.85 11.81 -17.77
C GLN A 484 24.34 10.42 -17.34
N ALA A 485 25.07 9.74 -16.45
CA ALA A 485 24.67 8.43 -15.95
C ALA A 485 23.37 8.50 -15.12
N ILE A 486 23.23 9.52 -14.26
CA ILE A 486 22.02 9.74 -13.48
C ILE A 486 20.87 10.19 -14.39
N ASP A 487 21.12 11.14 -15.28
CA ASP A 487 20.11 11.65 -16.20
C ASP A 487 19.56 10.52 -17.09
N ALA A 488 20.41 9.62 -17.57
CA ALA A 488 19.98 8.46 -18.33
C ALA A 488 19.00 7.56 -17.55
N VAL A 489 19.26 7.32 -16.27
CA VAL A 489 18.36 6.52 -15.42
C VAL A 489 17.08 7.29 -15.07
N LEU A 490 17.20 8.59 -14.80
CA LEU A 490 16.03 9.43 -14.47
C LEU A 490 15.13 9.66 -15.68
N ASP A 491 15.72 9.75 -16.88
CA ASP A 491 15.01 9.94 -18.13
C ASP A 491 14.61 8.61 -18.80
N GLU A 492 14.97 7.46 -18.21
CA GLU A 492 14.43 6.19 -18.65
C GLU A 492 12.91 6.31 -18.76
N LYS A 493 12.47 6.50 -19.99
CA LYS A 493 11.08 6.35 -20.34
C LYS A 493 10.88 4.85 -20.45
N GLY A 494 10.26 4.26 -19.48
CA GLY A 494 9.57 3.01 -19.74
C GLY A 494 8.72 3.26 -20.98
N GLU A 495 8.84 2.44 -22.02
CA GLU A 495 7.98 2.51 -23.18
C GLU A 495 6.54 2.48 -22.68
N GLY A 496 5.78 3.55 -22.95
CA GLY A 496 4.46 3.74 -22.39
C GLY A 496 4.44 4.28 -20.96
N GLY A 497 5.57 4.34 -20.24
CA GLY A 497 5.70 4.97 -18.93
C GLY A 497 4.82 4.34 -17.86
N THR A 498 4.40 3.08 -17.97
CA THR A 498 3.65 2.39 -16.94
C THR A 498 4.58 1.74 -15.94
N ARG A 499 4.04 1.58 -14.76
CA ARG A 499 4.54 0.71 -13.73
C ARG A 499 4.83 -0.70 -14.27
N TYR A 500 4.03 -1.18 -15.20
CA TYR A 500 4.16 -2.47 -15.89
C TYR A 500 5.43 -2.58 -16.73
N ASP A 501 5.68 -1.60 -17.58
CA ASP A 501 6.85 -1.58 -18.43
C ASP A 501 8.13 -1.57 -17.60
N ARG A 502 8.10 -0.86 -16.44
CA ARG A 502 9.22 -0.86 -15.51
C ARG A 502 9.44 -2.21 -14.84
N VAL A 503 8.38 -2.91 -14.50
CA VAL A 503 8.46 -4.25 -13.90
C VAL A 503 8.89 -5.27 -14.95
N GLU A 504 8.34 -5.21 -16.14
CA GLU A 504 8.74 -6.05 -17.27
C GLU A 504 10.20 -5.80 -17.66
N ASP A 505 10.63 -4.56 -17.72
CA ASP A 505 12.02 -4.16 -17.91
C ASP A 505 12.94 -4.62 -16.77
N GLN A 506 12.48 -4.55 -15.53
CA GLN A 506 13.24 -5.01 -14.37
C GLN A 506 13.47 -6.52 -14.35
N LEU A 507 12.52 -7.28 -14.86
CA LEU A 507 12.61 -8.74 -14.92
C LEU A 507 13.39 -9.23 -16.16
N ARG A 508 13.37 -8.46 -17.23
CA ARG A 508 14.22 -8.69 -18.41
C ARG A 508 15.64 -8.21 -18.19
N LYS A 509 15.84 -7.18 -17.37
CA LYS A 509 17.14 -6.66 -16.96
C LYS A 509 17.55 -7.31 -15.64
N THR A 510 18.80 -7.66 -15.50
CA THR A 510 19.38 -8.24 -14.28
C THR A 510 19.38 -7.26 -13.10
N GLU A 511 19.02 -6.00 -13.32
CA GLU A 511 19.09 -4.93 -12.32
C GLU A 511 17.79 -4.12 -12.27
N THR A 512 17.30 -3.90 -11.06
CA THR A 512 16.14 -3.04 -10.81
C THR A 512 16.46 -1.56 -11.06
N PHE A 513 15.44 -0.73 -11.23
CA PHE A 513 15.60 0.73 -11.31
C PHE A 513 16.38 1.28 -10.10
N THR A 514 16.10 0.80 -8.89
CA THR A 514 16.82 1.19 -7.68
C THR A 514 18.30 0.87 -7.78
N THR A 515 18.64 -0.34 -8.21
CA THR A 515 20.01 -0.78 -8.36
C THR A 515 20.74 0.07 -9.42
N ARG A 516 20.09 0.34 -10.55
CA ARG A 516 20.67 1.19 -11.60
C ARG A 516 20.86 2.63 -11.13
N LEU A 517 19.89 3.21 -10.42
CA LEU A 517 20.00 4.55 -9.86
C LEU A 517 21.15 4.64 -8.84
N ILE A 518 21.26 3.67 -7.94
CA ILE A 518 22.36 3.60 -6.98
C ILE A 518 23.71 3.47 -7.71
N SER A 519 23.80 2.64 -8.74
CA SER A 519 25.02 2.47 -9.53
C SER A 519 25.40 3.76 -10.26
N ALA A 520 24.44 4.47 -10.84
CA ALA A 520 24.67 5.76 -11.48
C ALA A 520 25.13 6.84 -10.48
N MET A 521 24.54 6.85 -9.27
CA MET A 521 24.98 7.74 -8.20
C MET A 521 26.41 7.41 -7.73
N GLU A 522 26.76 6.12 -7.60
CA GLU A 522 28.14 5.71 -7.27
C GLU A 522 29.15 6.13 -8.34
N GLN A 523 28.80 5.96 -9.60
CA GLN A 523 29.66 6.40 -10.70
C GLN A 523 29.89 7.90 -10.64
N SER A 524 28.84 8.69 -10.44
CA SER A 524 28.95 10.15 -10.34
C SER A 524 29.76 10.61 -9.13
N ALA A 525 29.71 9.88 -8.01
CA ALA A 525 30.49 10.21 -6.82
C ALA A 525 31.99 9.86 -6.93
N ARG A 526 32.41 9.15 -7.97
CA ARG A 526 33.83 8.79 -8.22
C ARG A 526 34.50 9.71 -9.24
N THR A 527 33.72 10.42 -10.03
CA THR A 527 34.18 11.41 -11.01
C THR A 527 34.32 12.79 -10.38
#